data_3f635aeaebec587d72121442119e0024
#
_entry.id   3f635aeaebec587d72121442119e0024
#
_cell.length_a   1.000
_cell.length_b   1.000
_cell.length_c   1.000
_cell.angle_alpha   90.00
_cell.angle_beta   90.00
_cell.angle_gamma   90.00
#
_symmetry.space_group_name_H-M   'P 1'
#
loop_
_entity.id
_entity.type
_entity.pdbx_description
1 polymer ?
#
loop_
_entity_poly.entity_id
_entity_poly.type
_entity_poly.pdbx_seq_one_letter_code
_entity_poly.pdbx_strand_id
1 'polypeptide(L)'
;RRFIADEYLARSRDSVGLDALPDGEAWYAYQVRLNTTTNLTPTEIHAIGLREVARIHAAMRAVAPELGYQGVGGEVDLAQFFKWLKARPDMYFGSRDELLQTFRAFRTRVDPWLPQYFNLRPRADYEIRTYEPFREAAAAAGSYQRPSQDGTRAGIFYVNAFDLKARPRWTLASLAMHE
;
A
#
# COMPACT_ATOMS: atom_id res chain seq x y z
N ARG A 1 -32.23 -4.41 3.26
CA ARG A 1 -32.16 -2.97 3.61
C ARG A 1 -33.02 -2.63 4.81
N ARG A 2 -34.33 -3.05 4.87
CA ARG A 2 -35.25 -2.75 5.99
C ARG A 2 -34.71 -3.23 7.33
N PHE A 3 -34.25 -4.48 7.46
CA PHE A 3 -33.67 -5.01 8.69
C PHE A 3 -32.52 -4.12 9.21
N ILE A 4 -31.62 -3.67 8.34
CA ILE A 4 -30.49 -2.81 8.75
C ILE A 4 -31.00 -1.46 9.26
N ALA A 5 -31.93 -0.82 8.55
CA ALA A 5 -32.41 0.51 8.90
C ALA A 5 -33.35 0.51 10.12
N ASP A 6 -34.31 -0.42 10.14
CA ASP A 6 -35.42 -0.35 11.08
C ASP A 6 -35.15 -1.13 12.38
N GLU A 7 -34.28 -2.13 12.35
CA GLU A 7 -34.01 -2.99 13.50
C GLU A 7 -32.57 -2.90 14.00
N TYR A 8 -31.58 -3.10 13.11
CA TYR A 8 -30.18 -3.19 13.53
C TYR A 8 -29.62 -1.83 13.98
N LEU A 9 -29.80 -0.78 13.17
CA LEU A 9 -29.30 0.56 13.51
C LEU A 9 -30.00 1.14 14.75
N ALA A 10 -31.30 0.91 14.90
CA ALA A 10 -32.07 1.38 16.06
C ALA A 10 -31.60 0.73 17.38
N ARG A 11 -30.96 -0.43 17.33
CA ARG A 11 -30.43 -1.16 18.48
C ARG A 11 -28.91 -1.13 18.58
N SER A 12 -28.25 -0.48 17.63
CA SER A 12 -26.79 -0.34 17.70
C SER A 12 -26.40 0.61 18.82
N ARG A 13 -25.26 0.36 19.43
CA ARG A 13 -24.70 1.25 20.45
C ARG A 13 -24.25 2.57 19.82
N ASP A 14 -24.31 3.65 20.58
CA ASP A 14 -23.84 4.97 20.14
C ASP A 14 -22.31 5.11 20.25
N SER A 15 -21.68 4.28 21.10
CA SER A 15 -20.22 4.25 21.25
C SER A 15 -19.55 3.49 20.10
N VAL A 16 -18.39 3.97 19.66
CA VAL A 16 -17.53 3.34 18.67
C VAL A 16 -16.31 2.69 19.35
N GLY A 17 -15.69 1.74 18.67
CA GLY A 17 -14.49 1.11 19.19
C GLY A 17 -14.74 -0.17 19.99
N LEU A 18 -13.67 -0.96 20.14
CA LEU A 18 -13.68 -2.21 20.88
C LEU A 18 -13.71 -1.96 22.41
N ASP A 19 -13.07 -0.88 22.83
CA ASP A 19 -12.96 -0.42 24.21
C ASP A 19 -14.31 -0.15 24.90
N ALA A 20 -15.34 0.14 24.13
CA ALA A 20 -16.70 0.35 24.62
C ALA A 20 -17.48 -0.95 24.94
N LEU A 21 -16.90 -2.12 24.70
CA LEU A 21 -17.48 -3.42 25.06
C LEU A 21 -17.07 -3.83 26.47
N PRO A 22 -17.78 -4.78 27.14
CA PRO A 22 -17.29 -5.39 28.36
C PRO A 22 -15.86 -5.92 28.18
N ASP A 23 -14.97 -5.60 29.12
CA ASP A 23 -13.52 -5.90 29.06
C ASP A 23 -12.83 -5.37 27.77
N GLY A 24 -13.44 -4.40 27.09
CA GLY A 24 -13.02 -3.91 25.78
C GLY A 24 -11.62 -3.31 25.76
N GLU A 25 -11.19 -2.63 26.81
CA GLU A 25 -9.82 -2.12 26.93
C GLU A 25 -8.80 -3.26 26.95
N ALA A 26 -9.07 -4.34 27.70
CA ALA A 26 -8.20 -5.50 27.77
C ALA A 26 -8.15 -6.23 26.42
N TRP A 27 -9.29 -6.38 25.75
CA TRP A 27 -9.38 -6.92 24.40
C TRP A 27 -8.62 -6.07 23.38
N TYR A 28 -8.76 -4.75 23.45
CA TYR A 28 -8.04 -3.86 22.54
C TYR A 28 -6.53 -3.93 22.76
N ALA A 29 -6.07 -3.89 23.99
CA ALA A 29 -4.66 -4.04 24.33
C ALA A 29 -4.08 -5.41 23.88
N TYR A 30 -4.86 -6.49 24.01
CA TYR A 30 -4.49 -7.80 23.48
C TYR A 30 -4.35 -7.79 21.95
N GLN A 31 -5.31 -7.23 21.23
CA GLN A 31 -5.27 -7.11 19.76
C GLN A 31 -4.08 -6.26 19.30
N VAL A 32 -3.81 -5.15 19.98
CA VAL A 32 -2.63 -4.32 19.68
C VAL A 32 -1.35 -5.14 19.81
N ARG A 33 -1.16 -5.84 20.91
CA ARG A 33 0.02 -6.69 21.12
C ARG A 33 0.12 -7.82 20.09
N LEU A 34 -0.99 -8.47 19.76
CA LEU A 34 -1.03 -9.54 18.76
C LEU A 34 -0.63 -9.04 17.37
N ASN A 35 -1.12 -7.86 16.96
CA ASN A 35 -0.88 -7.32 15.63
C ASN A 35 0.46 -6.58 15.49
N THR A 36 0.96 -5.97 16.57
CA THR A 36 2.23 -5.23 16.54
C THR A 36 3.42 -6.06 16.97
N THR A 37 3.19 -7.18 17.67
CA THR A 37 4.24 -8.02 18.30
C THR A 37 5.14 -7.24 19.28
N THR A 38 4.65 -6.09 19.80
CA THR A 38 5.38 -5.24 20.75
C THR A 38 4.64 -5.13 22.07
N ASN A 39 5.32 -4.57 23.08
CA ASN A 39 4.73 -4.26 24.40
C ASN A 39 4.28 -2.79 24.49
N LEU A 40 4.22 -2.08 23.36
CA LEU A 40 3.75 -0.70 23.33
C LEU A 40 2.25 -0.63 23.63
N THR A 41 1.89 0.37 24.42
CA THR A 41 0.48 0.68 24.68
C THR A 41 -0.19 1.33 23.46
N PRO A 42 -1.51 1.27 23.34
CA PRO A 42 -2.26 2.00 22.31
C PRO A 42 -1.91 3.48 22.23
N THR A 43 -1.75 4.14 23.38
CA THR A 43 -1.39 5.56 23.48
C THR A 43 0.02 5.84 22.93
N GLU A 44 0.99 4.99 23.26
CA GLU A 44 2.35 5.13 22.74
C GLU A 44 2.39 4.96 21.23
N ILE A 45 1.66 3.95 20.69
CA ILE A 45 1.55 3.72 19.24
C ILE A 45 0.88 4.91 18.54
N HIS A 46 -0.19 5.46 19.11
CA HIS A 46 -0.84 6.66 18.60
C HIS A 46 0.12 7.85 18.54
N ALA A 47 0.88 8.08 19.63
CA ALA A 47 1.88 9.16 19.68
C ALA A 47 3.00 8.95 18.63
N ILE A 48 3.44 7.70 18.40
CA ILE A 48 4.37 7.37 17.29
C ILE A 48 3.75 7.77 15.96
N GLY A 49 2.48 7.37 15.74
CA GLY A 49 1.76 7.70 14.50
C GLY A 49 1.71 9.20 14.22
N LEU A 50 1.39 10.01 15.21
CA LEU A 50 1.36 11.48 15.08
C LEU A 50 2.74 12.06 14.70
N ARG A 51 3.81 11.59 15.34
CA ARG A 51 5.18 12.02 15.01
C ARG A 51 5.57 11.62 13.59
N GLU A 52 5.24 10.39 13.19
CA GLU A 52 5.54 9.90 11.83
C GLU A 52 4.75 10.67 10.76
N VAL A 53 3.48 10.98 10.98
CA VAL A 53 2.70 11.83 10.08
C VAL A 53 3.37 13.21 9.91
N ALA A 54 3.78 13.84 11.01
CA ALA A 54 4.48 15.12 10.95
C ALA A 54 5.81 15.03 10.17
N ARG A 55 6.61 13.98 10.43
CA ARG A 55 7.87 13.71 9.73
C ARG A 55 7.65 13.49 8.24
N ILE A 56 6.67 12.66 7.87
CA ILE A 56 6.33 12.34 6.48
C ILE A 56 5.83 13.60 5.75
N HIS A 57 4.97 14.40 6.37
CA HIS A 57 4.49 15.65 5.79
C HIS A 57 5.63 16.64 5.54
N ALA A 58 6.61 16.73 6.46
CA ALA A 58 7.79 17.56 6.25
C ALA A 58 8.64 17.05 5.07
N ALA A 59 8.87 15.75 4.97
CA ALA A 59 9.59 15.14 3.86
C ALA A 59 8.87 15.36 2.51
N MET A 60 7.55 15.24 2.47
CA MET A 60 6.77 15.50 1.26
C MET A 60 6.87 16.96 0.81
N ARG A 61 6.85 17.91 1.76
CA ARG A 61 7.07 19.34 1.43
C ARG A 61 8.47 19.61 0.88
N ALA A 62 9.47 18.90 1.39
CA ALA A 62 10.83 19.04 0.89
C ALA A 62 11.00 18.52 -0.54
N VAL A 63 10.31 17.44 -0.90
CA VAL A 63 10.36 16.84 -2.25
C VAL A 63 9.57 17.66 -3.28
N ALA A 64 8.55 18.41 -2.88
CA ALA A 64 7.69 19.13 -3.82
C ALA A 64 8.45 20.10 -4.76
N PRO A 65 9.39 20.92 -4.28
CA PRO A 65 10.19 21.77 -5.15
C PRO A 65 11.11 20.99 -6.11
N GLU A 66 11.63 19.85 -5.69
CA GLU A 66 12.48 18.97 -6.53
C GLU A 66 11.70 18.44 -7.73
N LEU A 67 10.38 18.26 -7.58
CA LEU A 67 9.45 17.85 -8.65
C LEU A 67 8.95 19.04 -9.49
N GLY A 68 9.34 20.28 -9.15
CA GLY A 68 8.94 21.50 -9.85
C GLY A 68 7.69 22.18 -9.29
N TYR A 69 7.20 21.78 -8.11
CA TYR A 69 6.07 22.43 -7.44
C TYR A 69 6.55 23.47 -6.44
N GLN A 70 6.29 24.76 -6.68
CA GLN A 70 6.81 25.85 -5.84
C GLN A 70 5.86 26.30 -4.72
N GLY A 71 4.63 25.80 -4.72
CA GLY A 71 3.60 26.29 -3.77
C GLY A 71 3.13 27.72 -4.06
N VAL A 72 2.47 28.31 -3.08
CA VAL A 72 2.04 29.72 -3.12
C VAL A 72 2.88 30.48 -2.09
N GLY A 73 3.56 31.53 -2.54
CA GLY A 73 4.45 32.31 -1.66
C GLY A 73 5.63 31.52 -1.09
N GLY A 74 6.01 30.40 -1.73
CA GLY A 74 7.06 29.51 -1.26
C GLY A 74 6.61 28.47 -0.23
N GLU A 75 5.35 28.51 0.19
CA GLU A 75 4.78 27.54 1.11
C GLU A 75 4.09 26.39 0.36
N VAL A 76 4.40 25.14 0.72
CA VAL A 76 3.84 23.93 0.11
C VAL A 76 2.63 23.45 0.89
N ASP A 77 1.42 23.74 0.39
CA ASP A 77 0.21 23.05 0.81
C ASP A 77 0.17 21.64 0.19
N LEU A 78 0.13 20.59 1.02
CA LEU A 78 0.17 19.21 0.55
C LEU A 78 -1.08 18.80 -0.24
N ALA A 79 -2.26 19.35 0.05
CA ALA A 79 -3.47 19.01 -0.67
C ALA A 79 -3.39 19.56 -2.12
N GLN A 80 -2.90 20.77 -2.28
CA GLN A 80 -2.67 21.37 -3.60
C GLN A 80 -1.52 20.66 -4.34
N PHE A 81 -0.45 20.32 -3.63
CA PHE A 81 0.65 19.53 -4.19
C PHE A 81 0.16 18.18 -4.74
N PHE A 82 -0.63 17.43 -3.97
CA PHE A 82 -1.18 16.15 -4.44
C PHE A 82 -2.15 16.31 -5.61
N LYS A 83 -2.94 17.37 -5.62
CA LYS A 83 -3.81 17.69 -6.77
C LYS A 83 -2.99 17.94 -8.02
N TRP A 84 -1.94 18.76 -7.91
CA TRP A 84 -1.02 19.05 -8.99
C TRP A 84 -0.29 17.80 -9.47
N LEU A 85 0.24 16.98 -8.55
CA LEU A 85 0.95 15.76 -8.87
C LEU A 85 0.07 14.74 -9.62
N LYS A 86 -1.17 14.56 -9.16
CA LYS A 86 -2.15 13.67 -9.79
C LYS A 86 -2.60 14.14 -11.18
N ALA A 87 -2.50 15.43 -11.47
CA ALA A 87 -2.85 15.98 -12.77
C ALA A 87 -1.73 15.82 -13.82
N ARG A 88 -0.53 15.38 -13.43
CA ARG A 88 0.63 15.22 -14.32
C ARG A 88 0.57 13.92 -15.10
N PRO A 89 0.52 13.95 -16.45
CA PRO A 89 0.48 12.72 -17.27
C PRO A 89 1.74 11.88 -17.15
N ASP A 90 2.91 12.48 -16.93
CA ASP A 90 4.20 11.80 -16.78
C ASP A 90 4.32 10.99 -15.50
N MET A 91 3.40 11.19 -14.54
CA MET A 91 3.28 10.38 -13.33
C MET A 91 2.53 9.07 -13.53
N TYR A 92 2.08 8.77 -14.74
CA TYR A 92 1.35 7.55 -15.08
C TYR A 92 2.04 6.79 -16.22
N PHE A 93 1.59 5.57 -16.45
CA PHE A 93 2.07 4.73 -17.55
C PHE A 93 1.21 4.96 -18.79
N GLY A 94 1.87 5.07 -19.96
CA GLY A 94 1.18 5.24 -21.25
C GLY A 94 0.61 3.96 -21.81
N SER A 95 1.10 2.78 -21.36
CA SER A 95 0.65 1.48 -21.84
C SER A 95 0.82 0.37 -20.78
N ARG A 96 0.11 -0.74 -20.98
CA ARG A 96 0.27 -1.98 -20.18
C ARG A 96 1.69 -2.53 -20.28
N ASP A 97 2.28 -2.48 -21.45
CA ASP A 97 3.63 -2.97 -21.68
C ASP A 97 4.67 -2.12 -20.95
N GLU A 98 4.51 -0.80 -20.97
CA GLU A 98 5.37 0.10 -20.21
C GLU A 98 5.30 -0.18 -18.70
N LEU A 99 4.09 -0.37 -18.15
CA LEU A 99 3.89 -0.75 -16.77
C LEU A 99 4.66 -2.04 -16.43
N LEU A 100 4.46 -3.09 -17.22
CA LEU A 100 5.14 -4.39 -17.00
C LEU A 100 6.66 -4.29 -17.14
N GLN A 101 7.15 -3.58 -18.15
CA GLN A 101 8.58 -3.39 -18.35
C GLN A 101 9.20 -2.62 -17.18
N THR A 102 8.49 -1.65 -16.63
CA THR A 102 8.98 -0.89 -15.47
C THR A 102 9.07 -1.77 -14.22
N PHE A 103 8.10 -2.66 -13.96
CA PHE A 103 8.20 -3.63 -12.87
C PHE A 103 9.35 -4.63 -13.08
N ARG A 104 9.55 -5.13 -14.31
CA ARG A 104 10.68 -6.02 -14.63
C ARG A 104 12.03 -5.33 -14.46
N ALA A 105 12.15 -4.08 -14.90
CA ALA A 105 13.35 -3.29 -14.69
C ALA A 105 13.61 -3.02 -13.19
N PHE A 106 12.57 -2.77 -12.41
CA PHE A 106 12.67 -2.64 -10.96
C PHE A 106 13.21 -3.93 -10.32
N ARG A 107 12.65 -5.09 -10.68
CA ARG A 107 13.15 -6.41 -10.25
C ARG A 107 14.64 -6.56 -10.57
N THR A 108 15.04 -6.37 -11.83
CA THR A 108 16.44 -6.49 -12.26
C THR A 108 17.38 -5.61 -11.44
N ARG A 109 16.92 -4.44 -11.00
CA ARG A 109 17.69 -3.52 -10.14
C ARG A 109 17.78 -4.00 -8.69
N VAL A 110 16.74 -4.65 -8.16
CA VAL A 110 16.64 -5.06 -6.75
C VAL A 110 17.27 -6.43 -6.51
N ASP A 111 17.08 -7.39 -7.41
CA ASP A 111 17.53 -8.78 -7.26
C ASP A 111 19.01 -8.93 -6.82
N PRO A 112 19.98 -8.14 -7.35
CA PRO A 112 21.37 -8.23 -6.93
C PRO A 112 21.63 -7.83 -5.47
N TRP A 113 20.71 -7.05 -4.86
CA TRP A 113 20.83 -6.61 -3.48
C TRP A 113 20.25 -7.60 -2.47
N LEU A 114 19.30 -8.47 -2.89
CA LEU A 114 18.64 -9.40 -1.99
C LEU A 114 19.61 -10.30 -1.19
N PRO A 115 20.70 -10.82 -1.76
CA PRO A 115 21.66 -11.63 -1.00
C PRO A 115 22.35 -10.92 0.16
N GLN A 116 22.38 -9.57 0.12
CA GLN A 116 23.01 -8.78 1.17
C GLN A 116 22.10 -8.61 2.39
N TYR A 117 20.79 -8.74 2.19
CA TYR A 117 19.79 -8.53 3.24
C TYR A 117 19.12 -9.82 3.72
N PHE A 118 19.14 -10.89 2.90
CA PHE A 118 18.45 -12.15 3.20
C PHE A 118 19.37 -13.36 3.05
N ASN A 119 19.56 -14.09 4.13
CA ASN A 119 20.34 -15.35 4.13
C ASN A 119 19.60 -16.50 3.46
N LEU A 120 18.25 -16.49 3.51
CA LEU A 120 17.39 -17.48 2.91
C LEU A 120 16.62 -16.87 1.74
N ARG A 121 16.70 -17.54 0.58
CA ARG A 121 15.98 -17.12 -0.63
C ARG A 121 15.14 -18.27 -1.17
N PRO A 122 13.98 -17.95 -1.81
CA PRO A 122 13.21 -18.96 -2.54
C PRO A 122 14.08 -19.62 -3.63
N ARG A 123 13.90 -20.92 -3.82
CA ARG A 123 14.56 -21.67 -4.93
C ARG A 123 13.87 -21.44 -6.25
N ALA A 124 12.54 -21.31 -6.23
CA ALA A 124 11.75 -21.07 -7.41
C ALA A 124 11.84 -19.60 -7.83
N ASP A 125 11.90 -19.39 -9.14
CA ASP A 125 11.80 -18.07 -9.75
C ASP A 125 10.34 -17.60 -9.81
N TYR A 126 10.11 -16.36 -10.24
CA TYR A 126 8.77 -15.83 -10.45
C TYR A 126 8.68 -15.00 -11.73
N GLU A 127 7.49 -14.93 -12.29
CA GLU A 127 7.16 -14.11 -13.44
C GLU A 127 6.40 -12.86 -13.00
N ILE A 128 6.51 -11.78 -13.78
CA ILE A 128 5.67 -10.59 -13.64
C ILE A 128 4.76 -10.50 -14.84
N ARG A 129 3.44 -10.53 -14.63
CA ARG A 129 2.43 -10.45 -15.66
C ARG A 129 1.16 -9.73 -15.19
N THR A 130 0.30 -9.34 -16.12
CA THR A 130 -1.01 -8.78 -15.79
C THR A 130 -1.99 -9.88 -15.40
N TYR A 131 -3.04 -9.49 -14.67
CA TYR A 131 -4.20 -10.35 -14.49
C TYR A 131 -4.87 -10.68 -15.84
N GLU A 132 -5.61 -11.76 -15.88
CA GLU A 132 -6.43 -12.13 -17.03
C GLU A 132 -7.60 -11.15 -17.18
N PRO A 133 -8.00 -10.79 -18.42
CA PRO A 133 -8.98 -9.73 -18.68
C PRO A 133 -10.31 -9.90 -17.94
N PHE A 134 -10.75 -11.15 -17.75
CA PHE A 134 -12.05 -11.43 -17.11
C PHE A 134 -12.10 -11.08 -15.63
N ARG A 135 -10.96 -10.99 -14.93
CA ARG A 135 -10.90 -10.70 -13.50
C ARG A 135 -10.17 -9.41 -13.14
N GLU A 136 -9.48 -8.81 -14.09
CA GLU A 136 -8.58 -7.68 -13.85
C GLU A 136 -9.30 -6.47 -13.23
N ALA A 137 -10.53 -6.17 -13.69
CA ALA A 137 -11.31 -5.03 -13.21
C ALA A 137 -11.63 -5.08 -11.70
N ALA A 138 -11.78 -6.30 -11.15
CA ALA A 138 -12.10 -6.51 -9.73
C ALA A 138 -10.87 -6.90 -8.88
N ALA A 139 -9.71 -7.05 -9.50
CA ALA A 139 -8.49 -7.47 -8.82
C ALA A 139 -7.81 -6.32 -8.05
N ALA A 140 -7.04 -6.66 -7.03
CA ALA A 140 -6.17 -5.74 -6.31
C ALA A 140 -5.12 -5.11 -7.24
N ALA A 141 -4.38 -4.11 -6.76
CA ALA A 141 -3.31 -3.45 -7.51
C ALA A 141 -2.19 -4.41 -7.92
N GLY A 142 -1.87 -5.37 -7.06
CA GLY A 142 -0.97 -6.49 -7.28
C GLY A 142 -1.36 -7.67 -6.41
N SER A 143 -0.78 -8.82 -6.67
CA SER A 143 -0.83 -9.99 -5.81
C SER A 143 0.26 -10.99 -6.19
N TYR A 144 0.77 -11.72 -5.22
CA TYR A 144 1.72 -12.79 -5.47
C TYR A 144 1.07 -14.16 -5.37
N GLN A 145 1.23 -14.96 -6.42
CA GLN A 145 0.87 -16.37 -6.43
C GLN A 145 2.13 -17.21 -6.20
N ARG A 146 2.15 -17.97 -5.13
CA ARG A 146 3.28 -18.85 -4.80
C ARG A 146 3.55 -19.88 -5.92
N PRO A 147 4.80 -20.29 -6.11
CA PRO A 147 5.14 -21.39 -7.00
C PRO A 147 4.50 -22.68 -6.53
N SER A 148 4.43 -23.69 -7.42
CA SER A 148 4.01 -25.04 -7.01
C SER A 148 5.06 -25.68 -6.09
N GLN A 149 4.63 -26.57 -5.21
CA GLN A 149 5.55 -27.27 -4.27
C GLN A 149 6.56 -28.16 -4.98
N ASP A 150 6.17 -28.74 -6.12
CA ASP A 150 7.02 -29.59 -6.97
C ASP A 150 7.97 -28.80 -7.88
N GLY A 151 7.89 -27.46 -7.86
CA GLY A 151 8.74 -26.58 -8.66
C GLY A 151 8.39 -26.52 -10.15
N THR A 152 7.33 -27.20 -10.61
CA THR A 152 6.94 -27.22 -12.03
C THR A 152 6.35 -25.90 -12.52
N ARG A 153 5.80 -25.09 -11.61
CA ARG A 153 5.26 -23.77 -11.92
C ARG A 153 5.98 -22.69 -11.07
N ALA A 154 6.53 -21.69 -11.74
CA ALA A 154 7.11 -20.51 -11.11
C ALA A 154 6.08 -19.72 -10.28
N GLY A 155 6.54 -18.90 -9.37
CA GLY A 155 5.72 -17.87 -8.73
C GLY A 155 5.22 -16.85 -9.75
N ILE A 156 4.16 -16.14 -9.43
CA ILE A 156 3.63 -15.10 -10.33
C ILE A 156 3.33 -13.85 -9.51
N PHE A 157 3.98 -12.78 -9.85
CA PHE A 157 3.58 -11.45 -9.40
C PHE A 157 2.60 -10.88 -10.43
N TYR A 158 1.34 -10.83 -10.05
CA TYR A 158 0.31 -10.19 -10.85
C TYR A 158 0.28 -8.69 -10.64
N VAL A 159 0.23 -7.93 -11.73
CA VAL A 159 0.08 -6.47 -11.74
C VAL A 159 -1.23 -6.11 -12.42
N ASN A 160 -2.04 -5.28 -11.77
CA ASN A 160 -3.29 -4.82 -12.34
C ASN A 160 -3.04 -3.64 -13.29
N ALA A 161 -3.34 -3.86 -14.58
CA ALA A 161 -3.22 -2.87 -15.65
C ALA A 161 -4.57 -2.44 -16.25
N PHE A 162 -5.68 -2.71 -15.56
CA PHE A 162 -7.03 -2.38 -16.03
C PHE A 162 -7.23 -0.87 -16.22
N ASP A 163 -6.83 -0.08 -15.21
CA ASP A 163 -6.90 1.38 -15.25
C ASP A 163 -5.52 1.97 -14.93
N LEU A 164 -4.80 2.40 -15.95
CA LEU A 164 -3.46 2.98 -15.78
C LEU A 164 -3.47 4.33 -15.06
N LYS A 165 -4.60 5.07 -15.08
CA LYS A 165 -4.76 6.32 -14.31
C LYS A 165 -4.88 6.06 -12.81
N ALA A 166 -5.26 4.86 -12.41
CA ALA A 166 -5.24 4.42 -11.02
C ALA A 166 -3.89 3.78 -10.62
N ARG A 167 -2.88 3.81 -11.48
CA ARG A 167 -1.56 3.19 -11.29
C ARG A 167 -0.43 4.22 -11.42
N PRO A 168 -0.29 5.14 -10.46
CA PRO A 168 0.75 6.14 -10.54
C PRO A 168 2.14 5.53 -10.30
N ARG A 169 3.17 6.10 -10.95
CA ARG A 169 4.55 5.62 -10.88
C ARG A 169 5.14 5.61 -9.48
N TRP A 170 4.73 6.55 -8.62
CA TRP A 170 5.25 6.63 -7.23
C TRP A 170 4.83 5.48 -6.31
N THR A 171 3.82 4.68 -6.68
CA THR A 171 3.42 3.50 -5.90
C THR A 171 4.13 2.22 -6.33
N LEU A 172 4.84 2.23 -7.47
CA LEU A 172 5.42 1.03 -8.07
C LEU A 172 6.44 0.37 -7.14
N ALA A 173 7.38 1.14 -6.62
CA ALA A 173 8.44 0.58 -5.78
C ALA A 173 7.89 -0.06 -4.50
N SER A 174 6.95 0.61 -3.83
CA SER A 174 6.30 0.08 -2.62
C SER A 174 5.54 -1.21 -2.91
N LEU A 175 4.77 -1.26 -4.00
CA LEU A 175 4.02 -2.44 -4.39
C LEU A 175 4.95 -3.60 -4.76
N ALA A 176 6.00 -3.34 -5.56
CA ALA A 176 6.95 -4.36 -5.97
C ALA A 176 7.79 -4.93 -4.82
N MET A 177 8.05 -4.13 -3.77
CA MET A 177 8.75 -4.59 -2.57
C MET A 177 7.83 -5.31 -1.58
N HIS A 178 6.53 -5.08 -1.67
CA HIS A 178 5.53 -5.73 -0.81
C HIS A 178 5.24 -7.16 -1.27
N GLU A 179 5.08 -7.39 -2.56
CA GLU A 179 4.76 -8.69 -3.17
C GLU A 179 6.01 -9.57 -3.33
#